data_62ca1883d6405535b784e500dc929700
#
_entry.id   62ca1883d6405535b784e500dc929700
#
_cell.length_a   1.000
_cell.length_b   1.000
_cell.length_c   1.000
_cell.angle_alpha   90.00
_cell.angle_beta   90.00
_cell.angle_gamma   90.00
#
_symmetry.space_group_name_H-M   'P 1'
#
loop_
_entity.id
_entity.type
_entity.pdbx_description
1 polymer ?
#
loop_
_entity_poly.entity_id
_entity_poly.type
_entity_poly.pdbx_seq_one_letter_code
_entity_poly.pdbx_strand_id
1 'polypeptide(L)'
;MTVLQTTRKEAGLKGVRIFESVVKAVIWRFAREFRRIASPLSSKRRKPTRANGNAAFPNRIFIAGCARSGTTLTQRLMGCFADTFVHPPEARHAMLNMLDRPESNLVVKRASRSYAHLAKLPASTGLIYCVRHPFDVLTSSHPQTRALRRFHVTAERWLAEYDALLQLKKAQPDRQVLYVRYEDMVGEPDVVQDRIARSFGLAPRIRFSEDPANPIRKTSLRKWERNAEFLTYLSSLPPAFLARVERFCGEFGYDMPANPGDKVANRLAP
;
A
#
# COMPACT_ATOMS: atom_id res chain seq x y z
N MET A 1 -14.90 31.81 40.01
CA MET A 1 -13.90 31.04 39.23
C MET A 1 -14.47 30.45 37.94
N THR A 2 -15.58 30.93 37.36
CA THR A 2 -16.32 30.23 36.28
C THR A 2 -16.21 30.90 34.88
N VAL A 3 -15.65 32.10 34.78
CA VAL A 3 -15.60 32.84 33.49
C VAL A 3 -14.33 32.56 32.67
N LEU A 4 -13.24 32.14 33.30
CA LEU A 4 -11.95 31.89 32.60
C LEU A 4 -11.82 30.51 31.91
N GLN A 5 -12.73 29.58 32.17
CA GLN A 5 -12.71 28.26 31.55
C GLN A 5 -13.49 28.20 30.22
N THR A 6 -14.46 29.12 30.01
CA THR A 6 -15.27 29.17 28.79
C THR A 6 -14.50 29.72 27.60
N THR A 7 -13.66 30.74 27.84
CA THR A 7 -12.86 31.39 26.76
C THR A 7 -11.74 30.50 26.19
N ARG A 8 -11.21 29.57 26.96
CA ARG A 8 -10.17 28.64 26.48
C ARG A 8 -10.72 27.53 25.58
N LYS A 9 -11.97 27.10 25.78
CA LYS A 9 -12.62 26.10 24.90
C LYS A 9 -13.02 26.69 23.55
N GLU A 10 -13.46 27.94 23.50
CA GLU A 10 -13.83 28.58 22.25
C GLU A 10 -12.62 28.94 21.38
N ALA A 11 -11.48 29.27 21.96
CA ALA A 11 -10.24 29.53 21.21
C ALA A 11 -9.70 28.22 20.56
N GLY A 12 -9.82 27.07 21.23
CA GLY A 12 -9.45 25.78 20.69
C GLY A 12 -10.31 25.32 19.50
N LEU A 13 -11.62 25.57 19.57
CA LEU A 13 -12.56 25.23 18.47
C LEU A 13 -12.40 26.15 17.24
N LYS A 14 -12.05 27.41 17.42
CA LYS A 14 -11.74 28.32 16.30
C LYS A 14 -10.46 27.95 15.59
N GLY A 15 -9.42 27.53 16.34
CA GLY A 15 -8.15 27.05 15.77
C GLY A 15 -8.32 25.79 14.90
N VAL A 16 -9.13 24.83 15.33
CA VAL A 16 -9.40 23.60 14.56
C VAL A 16 -10.18 23.89 13.28
N ARG A 17 -11.18 24.80 13.32
CA ARG A 17 -11.94 25.20 12.12
C ARG A 17 -11.10 25.96 11.10
N ILE A 18 -10.18 26.79 11.55
CA ILE A 18 -9.25 27.53 10.65
C ILE A 18 -8.29 26.53 10.01
N PHE A 19 -7.77 25.55 10.75
CA PHE A 19 -6.88 24.51 10.21
C PHE A 19 -7.57 23.64 9.16
N GLU A 20 -8.82 23.21 9.41
CA GLU A 20 -9.61 22.47 8.41
C GLU A 20 -9.91 23.29 7.14
N SER A 21 -10.18 24.60 7.28
CA SER A 21 -10.45 25.45 6.14
C SER A 21 -9.21 25.71 5.29
N VAL A 22 -8.03 25.85 5.91
CA VAL A 22 -6.74 26.00 5.22
C VAL A 22 -6.35 24.72 4.50
N VAL A 23 -6.53 23.55 5.14
CA VAL A 23 -6.26 22.25 4.50
C VAL A 23 -7.19 22.01 3.31
N LYS A 24 -8.49 22.33 3.44
CA LYS A 24 -9.44 22.26 2.32
C LYS A 24 -9.09 23.23 1.19
N ALA A 25 -8.66 24.46 1.52
CA ALA A 25 -8.25 25.45 0.52
C ALA A 25 -6.98 25.03 -0.24
N VAL A 26 -6.01 24.44 0.44
CA VAL A 26 -4.78 23.92 -0.17
C VAL A 26 -5.09 22.73 -1.07
N ILE A 27 -5.93 21.80 -0.64
CA ILE A 27 -6.38 20.65 -1.46
C ILE A 27 -7.16 21.16 -2.68
N TRP A 28 -8.01 22.18 -2.52
CA TRP A 28 -8.81 22.74 -3.62
C TRP A 28 -7.94 23.52 -4.63
N ARG A 29 -6.90 24.22 -4.16
CA ARG A 29 -5.93 24.93 -4.99
C ARG A 29 -5.10 23.96 -5.83
N PHE A 30 -4.60 22.85 -5.24
CA PHE A 30 -3.95 21.77 -5.98
C PHE A 30 -4.90 21.11 -7.00
N ALA A 31 -6.14 20.82 -6.64
CA ALA A 31 -7.13 20.26 -7.56
C ALA A 31 -7.50 21.21 -8.72
N ARG A 32 -7.41 22.53 -8.52
CA ARG A 32 -7.68 23.53 -9.55
C ARG A 32 -6.48 23.73 -10.49
N GLU A 33 -5.25 23.63 -9.97
CA GLU A 33 -4.01 23.69 -10.77
C GLU A 33 -3.91 22.46 -11.68
N PHE A 34 -4.27 21.28 -11.16
CA PHE A 34 -4.35 20.04 -11.96
C PHE A 34 -5.42 20.11 -13.06
N ARG A 35 -6.55 20.78 -12.85
CA ARG A 35 -7.57 20.96 -13.90
C ARG A 35 -7.12 21.92 -15.01
N ARG A 36 -6.19 22.82 -14.74
CA ARG A 36 -5.67 23.78 -15.73
C ARG A 36 -4.66 23.16 -16.69
N ILE A 37 -3.98 22.08 -16.26
CA ILE A 37 -3.03 21.33 -17.09
C ILE A 37 -3.74 20.28 -17.96
N ALA A 38 -4.98 19.91 -17.62
CA ALA A 38 -5.82 19.01 -18.41
C ALA A 38 -6.67 19.82 -19.42
N SER A 39 -6.03 20.44 -20.40
CA SER A 39 -6.72 20.95 -21.60
C SER A 39 -7.26 19.76 -22.39
N PRO A 40 -8.51 19.82 -22.89
CA PRO A 40 -9.06 18.74 -23.69
C PRO A 40 -8.42 18.76 -25.09
N LEU A 41 -7.40 17.97 -25.30
CA LEU A 41 -7.04 17.55 -26.65
C LEU A 41 -8.08 16.52 -27.09
N SER A 42 -9.04 17.00 -27.88
CA SER A 42 -9.95 16.17 -28.66
C SER A 42 -9.11 15.19 -29.50
N SER A 43 -8.91 14.00 -28.99
CA SER A 43 -8.36 12.89 -29.76
C SER A 43 -9.48 11.88 -30.02
N LYS A 44 -9.76 11.68 -31.30
CA LYS A 44 -10.62 10.61 -31.82
C LYS A 44 -10.33 9.33 -31.05
N ARG A 45 -11.37 8.76 -30.43
CA ARG A 45 -11.34 7.47 -29.73
C ARG A 45 -10.61 6.43 -30.60
N ARG A 46 -9.32 6.23 -30.38
CA ARG A 46 -8.63 5.04 -30.86
C ARG A 46 -9.24 3.86 -30.08
N LYS A 47 -9.90 2.96 -30.82
CA LYS A 47 -10.27 1.66 -30.25
C LYS A 47 -9.00 1.07 -29.65
N PRO A 48 -9.06 0.54 -28.41
CA PRO A 48 -7.89 -0.08 -27.79
C PRO A 48 -7.38 -1.16 -28.75
N THR A 49 -6.18 -0.98 -29.26
CA THR A 49 -5.46 -2.04 -29.95
C THR A 49 -5.28 -3.15 -28.93
N ARG A 50 -5.88 -4.30 -29.18
CA ARG A 50 -5.72 -5.51 -28.36
C ARG A 50 -4.21 -5.71 -28.18
N ALA A 51 -3.75 -5.52 -26.95
CA ALA A 51 -2.40 -5.91 -26.57
C ALA A 51 -2.22 -7.40 -26.88
N ASN A 52 -1.03 -7.75 -27.33
CA ASN A 52 -0.61 -9.08 -27.76
C ASN A 52 -1.24 -10.19 -26.92
N GLY A 53 -1.79 -11.20 -27.58
CA GLY A 53 -2.68 -12.24 -27.08
C GLY A 53 -2.18 -13.19 -25.98
N ASN A 54 -1.27 -12.78 -25.11
CA ASN A 54 -0.72 -13.58 -24.01
C ASN A 54 -0.75 -12.89 -22.62
N ALA A 55 -1.47 -11.78 -22.46
CA ALA A 55 -1.59 -11.16 -21.14
C ALA A 55 -2.52 -12.00 -20.24
N ALA A 56 -1.97 -12.56 -19.15
CA ALA A 56 -2.73 -13.35 -18.17
C ALA A 56 -3.74 -12.50 -17.37
N PHE A 57 -3.55 -11.18 -17.34
CA PHE A 57 -4.38 -10.22 -16.60
C PHE A 57 -4.91 -9.09 -17.51
N PRO A 58 -6.06 -8.49 -17.15
CA PRO A 58 -6.57 -7.31 -17.83
C PRO A 58 -5.64 -6.10 -17.59
N ASN A 59 -5.74 -5.12 -18.47
CA ASN A 59 -4.96 -3.88 -18.43
C ASN A 59 -5.47 -2.83 -17.41
N ARG A 60 -6.45 -3.15 -16.59
CA ARG A 60 -6.86 -2.39 -15.41
C ARG A 60 -6.32 -3.07 -14.17
N ILE A 61 -5.36 -2.42 -13.50
CA ILE A 61 -4.56 -3.04 -12.43
C ILE A 61 -4.80 -2.30 -11.13
N PHE A 62 -5.19 -3.03 -10.09
CA PHE A 62 -5.33 -2.51 -8.74
C PHE A 62 -4.22 -3.03 -7.84
N ILE A 63 -3.52 -2.10 -7.17
CA ILE A 63 -2.48 -2.44 -6.20
C ILE A 63 -3.10 -2.41 -4.80
N ALA A 64 -3.10 -3.54 -4.13
CA ALA A 64 -3.57 -3.71 -2.76
C ALA A 64 -2.46 -4.26 -1.84
N GLY A 65 -2.78 -4.45 -0.58
CA GLY A 65 -1.87 -4.94 0.45
C GLY A 65 -2.00 -4.13 1.73
N CYS A 66 -1.50 -4.60 2.84
CA CYS A 66 -1.51 -3.86 4.10
C CYS A 66 -0.72 -2.55 3.97
N ALA A 67 -1.11 -1.52 4.71
CA ALA A 67 -0.30 -0.32 4.81
C ALA A 67 1.13 -0.71 5.23
N ARG A 68 2.15 -0.08 4.64
CA ARG A 68 3.58 -0.37 4.89
C ARG A 68 4.11 -1.69 4.30
N SER A 69 3.33 -2.41 3.50
CA SER A 69 3.78 -3.62 2.78
C SER A 69 4.42 -3.36 1.41
N GLY A 70 4.72 -2.09 1.06
CA GLY A 70 5.40 -1.77 -0.20
C GLY A 70 4.48 -1.32 -1.34
N THR A 71 3.19 -1.11 -1.11
CA THR A 71 2.24 -0.66 -2.16
C THR A 71 2.68 0.61 -2.89
N THR A 72 3.33 1.56 -2.20
CA THR A 72 3.88 2.77 -2.83
C THR A 72 5.10 2.47 -3.70
N LEU A 73 5.96 1.53 -3.28
CA LEU A 73 7.12 1.11 -4.06
C LEU A 73 6.66 0.40 -5.34
N THR A 74 5.66 -0.49 -5.23
CA THR A 74 5.02 -1.14 -6.38
C THR A 74 4.36 -0.13 -7.32
N GLN A 75 3.66 0.88 -6.78
CA GLN A 75 3.09 1.96 -7.59
C GLN A 75 4.15 2.69 -8.42
N ARG A 76 5.32 2.97 -7.83
CA ARG A 76 6.44 3.60 -8.52
C ARG A 76 7.02 2.70 -9.61
N LEU A 77 7.20 1.41 -9.32
CA LEU A 77 7.64 0.43 -10.31
C LEU A 77 6.69 0.38 -11.51
N MET A 78 5.37 0.45 -11.28
CA MET A 78 4.42 0.48 -12.40
C MET A 78 4.62 1.68 -13.34
N GLY A 79 5.16 2.79 -12.85
CA GLY A 79 5.55 3.94 -13.67
C GLY A 79 6.76 3.68 -14.60
N CYS A 80 7.48 2.59 -14.43
CA CYS A 80 8.58 2.18 -15.30
C CYS A 80 8.14 1.38 -16.54
N PHE A 81 6.84 1.12 -16.69
CA PHE A 81 6.31 0.46 -17.88
C PHE A 81 5.82 1.46 -18.92
N ALA A 82 6.01 1.12 -20.18
CA ALA A 82 5.49 1.87 -21.32
C ALA A 82 3.95 1.80 -21.35
N ASP A 83 3.32 2.80 -21.96
CA ASP A 83 1.87 2.87 -22.18
C ASP A 83 1.05 2.57 -20.90
N THR A 84 1.55 3.08 -19.75
CA THR A 84 0.99 2.82 -18.44
C THR A 84 0.74 4.12 -17.68
N PHE A 85 -0.53 4.41 -17.41
CA PHE A 85 -0.91 5.50 -16.51
C PHE A 85 -1.05 5.00 -15.08
N VAL A 86 -0.27 5.57 -14.21
CA VAL A 86 -0.33 5.31 -12.76
C VAL A 86 -1.04 6.47 -12.09
N HIS A 87 -2.22 6.23 -11.54
CA HIS A 87 -2.98 7.24 -10.81
C HIS A 87 -2.21 7.70 -9.57
N PRO A 88 -1.82 9.00 -9.48
CA PRO A 88 -0.91 9.46 -8.44
C PRO A 88 -1.44 9.29 -7.01
N PRO A 89 -2.68 9.73 -6.66
CA PRO A 89 -3.21 9.56 -5.31
C PRO A 89 -3.71 8.14 -5.06
N GLU A 90 -3.85 7.82 -3.78
CA GLU A 90 -4.55 6.62 -3.35
C GLU A 90 -6.05 6.73 -3.66
N ALA A 91 -6.65 5.67 -4.20
CA ALA A 91 -8.06 5.68 -4.56
C ALA A 91 -8.73 4.30 -4.33
N ARG A 92 -10.05 4.25 -4.46
CA ARG A 92 -10.79 2.99 -4.54
C ARG A 92 -10.65 2.39 -5.93
N HIS A 93 -10.82 1.09 -6.06
CA HIS A 93 -10.76 0.39 -7.36
C HIS A 93 -11.73 0.96 -8.41
N ALA A 94 -12.88 1.49 -7.98
CA ALA A 94 -13.85 2.15 -8.87
C ALA A 94 -13.23 3.29 -9.70
N MET A 95 -12.14 3.91 -9.22
CA MET A 95 -11.41 4.92 -9.98
C MET A 95 -10.93 4.40 -11.35
N LEU A 96 -10.56 3.11 -11.45
CA LEU A 96 -10.14 2.50 -12.72
C LEU A 96 -11.18 2.63 -13.84
N ASN A 97 -12.48 2.65 -13.48
CA ASN A 97 -13.56 2.82 -14.44
C ASN A 97 -13.87 4.29 -14.76
N MET A 98 -13.37 5.21 -13.93
CA MET A 98 -13.56 6.66 -14.07
C MET A 98 -12.40 7.33 -14.82
N LEU A 99 -11.28 6.64 -14.98
CA LEU A 99 -10.12 7.15 -15.69
C LEU A 99 -10.39 7.12 -17.20
N ASP A 100 -10.42 8.30 -17.81
CA ASP A 100 -10.42 8.48 -19.25
C ASP A 100 -9.00 8.88 -19.69
N ARG A 101 -8.23 7.89 -20.08
CA ARG A 101 -6.80 8.03 -20.39
C ARG A 101 -6.47 7.29 -21.68
N PRO A 102 -5.53 7.84 -22.49
CA PRO A 102 -5.13 7.21 -23.75
C PRO A 102 -4.27 5.96 -23.54
N GLU A 103 -3.60 5.83 -22.38
CA GLU A 103 -2.73 4.71 -22.08
C GLU A 103 -3.52 3.40 -21.96
N SER A 104 -2.98 2.33 -22.53
CA SER A 104 -3.63 1.01 -22.54
C SER A 104 -3.69 0.39 -21.14
N ASN A 105 -2.72 0.72 -20.26
CA ASN A 105 -2.62 0.16 -18.92
C ASN A 105 -2.95 1.22 -17.89
N LEU A 106 -3.96 0.95 -17.06
CA LEU A 106 -4.40 1.86 -16.00
C LEU A 106 -4.14 1.24 -14.64
N VAL A 107 -3.43 1.96 -13.79
CA VAL A 107 -3.01 1.49 -12.46
C VAL A 107 -3.54 2.40 -11.38
N VAL A 108 -4.18 1.82 -10.36
CA VAL A 108 -4.65 2.52 -9.16
C VAL A 108 -4.13 1.81 -7.93
N LYS A 109 -3.53 2.56 -7.01
CA LYS A 109 -3.16 2.08 -5.68
C LYS A 109 -4.29 2.33 -4.69
N ARG A 110 -4.55 1.36 -3.85
CA ARG A 110 -5.60 1.39 -2.84
C ARG A 110 -5.52 2.59 -1.89
N ALA A 111 -6.66 3.15 -1.53
CA ALA A 111 -6.81 4.08 -0.41
C ALA A 111 -6.78 3.36 0.94
N SER A 112 -6.45 4.10 2.02
CA SER A 112 -6.16 3.57 3.34
C SER A 112 -7.20 2.58 3.91
N ARG A 113 -8.50 2.79 3.69
CA ARG A 113 -9.58 1.94 4.22
C ARG A 113 -10.28 1.09 3.15
N SER A 114 -9.75 1.04 1.92
CA SER A 114 -10.39 0.32 0.83
C SER A 114 -10.25 -1.20 0.93
N TYR A 115 -9.47 -1.72 1.88
CA TYR A 115 -9.37 -3.16 2.13
C TYR A 115 -10.74 -3.80 2.45
N ALA A 116 -11.63 -3.09 3.14
CA ALA A 116 -12.98 -3.56 3.43
C ALA A 116 -13.83 -3.88 2.18
N HIS A 117 -13.40 -3.39 1.01
CA HIS A 117 -14.08 -3.62 -0.27
C HIS A 117 -13.27 -4.54 -1.21
N LEU A 118 -12.20 -5.16 -0.73
CA LEU A 118 -11.31 -5.96 -1.56
C LEU A 118 -12.06 -7.15 -2.20
N ALA A 119 -12.93 -7.82 -1.46
CA ALA A 119 -13.75 -8.92 -1.96
C ALA A 119 -14.75 -8.51 -3.07
N LYS A 120 -15.02 -7.20 -3.21
CA LYS A 120 -15.90 -6.63 -4.25
C LYS A 120 -15.15 -6.20 -5.50
N LEU A 121 -13.83 -6.44 -5.56
CA LEU A 121 -13.03 -6.09 -6.73
C LEU A 121 -13.50 -6.92 -7.94
N PRO A 122 -13.87 -6.29 -9.09
CA PRO A 122 -14.32 -7.03 -10.27
C PRO A 122 -13.28 -8.05 -10.73
N ALA A 123 -13.73 -9.24 -11.14
CA ALA A 123 -12.83 -10.28 -11.65
C ALA A 123 -12.01 -9.83 -12.88
N SER A 124 -12.57 -8.90 -13.66
CA SER A 124 -11.91 -8.27 -14.81
C SER A 124 -10.81 -7.27 -14.45
N THR A 125 -10.58 -7.00 -13.17
CA THR A 125 -9.50 -6.11 -12.72
C THR A 125 -8.31 -6.95 -12.28
N GLY A 126 -7.12 -6.71 -12.85
CA GLY A 126 -5.88 -7.33 -12.39
C GLY A 126 -5.54 -6.91 -10.97
N LEU A 127 -5.04 -7.82 -10.16
CA LEU A 127 -4.70 -7.55 -8.77
C LEU A 127 -3.23 -7.85 -8.48
N ILE A 128 -2.49 -6.83 -8.09
CA ILE A 128 -1.20 -6.97 -7.42
C ILE A 128 -1.45 -6.82 -5.91
N TYR A 129 -1.13 -7.84 -5.14
CA TYR A 129 -1.25 -7.80 -3.69
C TYR A 129 0.14 -7.79 -3.04
N CYS A 130 0.50 -6.66 -2.43
CA CYS A 130 1.78 -6.49 -1.77
C CYS A 130 1.76 -7.14 -0.39
N VAL A 131 2.71 -8.02 -0.14
CA VAL A 131 2.94 -8.66 1.16
C VAL A 131 4.29 -8.25 1.73
N ARG A 132 4.42 -8.29 3.03
CA ARG A 132 5.65 -8.00 3.76
C ARG A 132 5.62 -8.73 5.09
N HIS A 133 6.81 -9.07 5.63
CA HIS A 133 6.91 -9.68 6.96
C HIS A 133 6.07 -8.89 7.98
N PRO A 134 5.11 -9.53 8.69
CA PRO A 134 4.14 -8.85 9.55
C PRO A 134 4.80 -7.96 10.61
N PHE A 135 5.89 -8.41 11.22
CA PHE A 135 6.59 -7.64 12.24
C PHE A 135 7.28 -6.40 11.67
N ASP A 136 7.75 -6.43 10.42
CA ASP A 136 8.25 -5.22 9.75
C ASP A 136 7.14 -4.24 9.40
N VAL A 137 5.94 -4.73 9.12
CA VAL A 137 4.75 -3.88 8.95
C VAL A 137 4.39 -3.19 10.25
N LEU A 138 4.30 -3.95 11.35
CA LEU A 138 3.91 -3.46 12.67
C LEU A 138 4.92 -2.47 13.26
N THR A 139 6.24 -2.67 13.04
CA THR A 139 7.28 -1.72 13.48
C THR A 139 7.37 -0.45 12.63
N SER A 140 6.56 -0.34 11.56
CA SER A 140 6.65 0.82 10.68
C SER A 140 6.09 2.07 11.33
N SER A 141 6.81 3.18 11.20
CA SER A 141 6.34 4.52 11.49
C SER A 141 5.86 5.24 10.22
N HIS A 142 5.05 6.27 10.39
CA HIS A 142 4.63 7.15 9.31
C HIS A 142 4.70 8.61 9.75
N PRO A 143 5.24 9.55 8.95
CA PRO A 143 5.41 10.95 9.37
C PRO A 143 4.13 11.60 9.91
N GLN A 144 2.99 11.36 9.26
CA GLN A 144 1.70 11.94 9.65
C GLN A 144 1.11 11.37 10.95
N THR A 145 1.55 10.20 11.40
CA THR A 145 1.00 9.55 12.59
C THR A 145 2.01 9.39 13.72
N ARG A 146 3.29 9.68 13.45
CA ARG A 146 4.39 9.49 14.41
C ARG A 146 4.22 10.30 15.69
N ALA A 147 3.60 11.47 15.62
CA ALA A 147 3.30 12.29 16.79
C ALA A 147 2.14 11.75 17.63
N LEU A 148 1.26 10.92 17.05
CA LEU A 148 0.06 10.41 17.71
C LEU A 148 0.25 8.97 18.22
N ARG A 149 1.09 8.19 17.54
CA ARG A 149 1.36 6.79 17.87
C ARG A 149 2.69 6.36 17.28
N ARG A 150 3.39 5.51 18.02
CA ARG A 150 4.72 5.06 17.65
C ARG A 150 4.71 4.20 16.39
N PHE A 151 3.83 3.22 16.33
CA PHE A 151 3.68 2.33 15.20
C PHE A 151 2.48 2.74 14.34
N HIS A 152 2.66 2.79 13.03
CA HIS A 152 1.61 3.22 12.12
C HIS A 152 0.48 2.20 11.96
N VAL A 153 0.81 0.92 11.94
CA VAL A 153 -0.14 -0.20 11.80
C VAL A 153 -0.28 -0.89 13.15
N THR A 154 -1.50 -0.98 13.67
CA THR A 154 -1.81 -1.76 14.88
C THR A 154 -2.04 -3.23 14.54
N ALA A 155 -2.00 -4.12 15.54
CA ALA A 155 -2.28 -5.55 15.37
C ALA A 155 -3.69 -5.77 14.80
N GLU A 156 -4.71 -5.08 15.34
CA GLU A 156 -6.11 -5.18 14.89
C GLU A 156 -6.26 -4.75 13.42
N ARG A 157 -5.57 -3.66 13.05
CA ARG A 157 -5.60 -3.21 11.67
C ARG A 157 -4.94 -4.20 10.73
N TRP A 158 -3.80 -4.77 11.12
CA TRP A 158 -3.13 -5.79 10.33
C TRP A 158 -4.03 -7.01 10.13
N LEU A 159 -4.69 -7.49 11.20
CA LEU A 159 -5.68 -8.58 11.12
C LEU A 159 -6.82 -8.25 10.16
N ALA A 160 -7.42 -7.07 10.27
CA ALA A 160 -8.51 -6.66 9.40
C ALA A 160 -8.10 -6.63 7.90
N GLU A 161 -6.85 -6.23 7.62
CA GLU A 161 -6.29 -6.25 6.26
C GLU A 161 -6.05 -7.69 5.76
N TYR A 162 -5.57 -8.58 6.61
CA TYR A 162 -5.38 -9.99 6.29
C TYR A 162 -6.72 -10.71 6.12
N ASP A 163 -7.69 -10.45 7.01
CA ASP A 163 -9.05 -11.00 6.89
C ASP A 163 -9.72 -10.58 5.58
N ALA A 164 -9.52 -9.35 5.15
CA ALA A 164 -10.03 -8.89 3.86
C ALA A 164 -9.43 -9.66 2.67
N LEU A 165 -8.15 -10.05 2.73
CA LEU A 165 -7.54 -10.92 1.74
C LEU A 165 -8.15 -12.33 1.77
N LEU A 166 -8.35 -12.90 2.97
CA LEU A 166 -8.99 -14.22 3.11
C LEU A 166 -10.43 -14.21 2.61
N GLN A 167 -11.17 -13.12 2.87
CA GLN A 167 -12.52 -12.93 2.32
C GLN A 167 -12.50 -12.85 0.79
N LEU A 168 -11.54 -12.14 0.19
CA LEU A 168 -11.38 -12.13 -1.26
C LEU A 168 -11.16 -13.55 -1.80
N LYS A 169 -10.21 -14.31 -1.22
CA LYS A 169 -9.91 -15.69 -1.64
C LYS A 169 -11.14 -16.59 -1.54
N LYS A 170 -11.93 -16.43 -0.47
CA LYS A 170 -13.18 -17.19 -0.28
C LYS A 170 -14.28 -16.79 -1.29
N ALA A 171 -14.41 -15.49 -1.56
CA ALA A 171 -15.44 -14.98 -2.48
C ALA A 171 -15.10 -15.20 -3.96
N GLN A 172 -13.82 -15.29 -4.28
CA GLN A 172 -13.32 -15.43 -5.65
C GLN A 172 -12.15 -16.44 -5.66
N PRO A 173 -12.42 -17.75 -5.48
CA PRO A 173 -11.38 -18.78 -5.34
C PRO A 173 -10.50 -18.92 -6.58
N ASP A 174 -11.05 -18.74 -7.77
CA ASP A 174 -10.33 -18.85 -9.04
C ASP A 174 -9.63 -17.55 -9.45
N ARG A 175 -9.72 -16.52 -8.61
CA ARG A 175 -9.09 -15.24 -8.92
C ARG A 175 -7.57 -15.35 -8.90
N GLN A 176 -6.97 -15.02 -10.03
CA GLN A 176 -5.53 -14.86 -10.08
C GLN A 176 -5.10 -13.57 -9.35
N VAL A 177 -4.17 -13.72 -8.41
CA VAL A 177 -3.58 -12.64 -7.64
C VAL A 177 -2.06 -12.69 -7.80
N LEU A 178 -1.46 -11.62 -8.27
CA LEU A 178 0.00 -11.50 -8.29
C LEU A 178 0.48 -11.00 -6.94
N TYR A 179 1.04 -11.89 -6.14
CA TYR A 179 1.66 -11.52 -4.86
C TYR A 179 3.06 -10.95 -5.09
N VAL A 180 3.31 -9.77 -4.52
CA VAL A 180 4.62 -9.11 -4.55
C VAL A 180 5.12 -8.95 -3.13
N ARG A 181 6.20 -9.67 -2.79
CA ARG A 181 6.89 -9.52 -1.50
C ARG A 181 7.72 -8.25 -1.52
N TYR A 182 7.62 -7.49 -0.43
CA TYR A 182 8.42 -6.27 -0.26
C TYR A 182 9.92 -6.57 -0.28
N GLU A 183 10.30 -7.68 0.31
CA GLU A 183 11.68 -8.16 0.43
C GLU A 183 12.27 -8.44 -0.96
N ASP A 184 11.52 -9.12 -1.83
CA ASP A 184 11.92 -9.37 -3.24
C ASP A 184 12.04 -8.04 -3.99
N MET A 185 11.08 -7.12 -3.80
CA MET A 185 11.11 -5.79 -4.44
C MET A 185 12.35 -4.98 -4.06
N VAL A 186 12.86 -5.16 -2.85
CA VAL A 186 14.05 -4.45 -2.35
C VAL A 186 15.33 -5.19 -2.70
N GLY A 187 15.30 -6.53 -2.74
CA GLY A 187 16.45 -7.37 -3.05
C GLY A 187 16.74 -7.46 -4.55
N GLU A 188 15.70 -7.77 -5.32
CA GLU A 188 15.78 -8.08 -6.74
C GLU A 188 14.66 -7.36 -7.54
N PRO A 189 14.68 -6.02 -7.58
CA PRO A 189 13.59 -5.21 -8.13
C PRO A 189 13.28 -5.52 -9.58
N ASP A 190 14.29 -5.82 -10.39
CA ASP A 190 14.12 -6.10 -11.81
C ASP A 190 13.51 -7.48 -12.07
N VAL A 191 13.81 -8.48 -11.22
CA VAL A 191 13.13 -9.78 -11.26
C VAL A 191 11.63 -9.62 -10.96
N VAL A 192 11.30 -8.77 -9.98
CA VAL A 192 9.89 -8.45 -9.68
C VAL A 192 9.25 -7.70 -10.85
N GLN A 193 9.96 -6.75 -11.46
CA GLN A 193 9.48 -6.03 -12.65
C GLN A 193 9.18 -6.99 -13.80
N ASP A 194 10.07 -7.93 -14.09
CA ASP A 194 9.88 -8.93 -15.16
C ASP A 194 8.70 -9.86 -14.86
N ARG A 195 8.49 -10.23 -13.59
CA ARG A 195 7.34 -11.03 -13.17
C ARG A 195 6.03 -10.27 -13.39
N ILE A 196 5.98 -8.99 -13.04
CA ILE A 196 4.83 -8.11 -13.30
C ILE A 196 4.62 -7.95 -14.81
N ALA A 197 5.69 -7.70 -15.56
CA ALA A 197 5.65 -7.57 -17.02
C ALA A 197 4.99 -8.78 -17.67
N ARG A 198 5.44 -9.98 -17.35
CA ARG A 198 4.86 -11.24 -17.88
C ARG A 198 3.40 -11.44 -17.47
N SER A 199 3.07 -11.14 -16.21
CA SER A 199 1.72 -11.37 -15.68
C SER A 199 0.67 -10.47 -16.34
N PHE A 200 1.04 -9.24 -16.70
CA PHE A 200 0.11 -8.24 -17.25
C PHE A 200 0.36 -7.87 -18.72
N GLY A 201 1.34 -8.50 -19.36
CA GLY A 201 1.70 -8.19 -20.74
C GLY A 201 2.27 -6.78 -20.90
N LEU A 202 3.02 -6.28 -19.90
CA LEU A 202 3.58 -4.93 -19.91
C LEU A 202 4.98 -4.91 -20.50
N ALA A 203 5.32 -3.83 -21.22
CA ALA A 203 6.65 -3.60 -21.76
C ALA A 203 7.44 -2.66 -20.82
N PRO A 204 8.58 -3.07 -20.26
CA PRO A 204 9.43 -2.17 -19.49
C PRO A 204 9.96 -1.02 -20.38
N ARG A 205 9.87 0.22 -19.86
CA ARG A 205 10.44 1.42 -20.47
C ARG A 205 11.84 1.72 -19.90
N ILE A 206 12.01 1.45 -18.59
CA ILE A 206 13.26 1.58 -17.85
C ILE A 206 13.33 0.48 -16.81
N ARG A 207 14.50 0.01 -16.45
CA ARG A 207 14.68 -0.89 -15.30
C ARG A 207 14.45 -0.14 -14.00
N PHE A 208 13.71 -0.78 -13.08
CA PHE A 208 13.36 -0.11 -11.83
C PHE A 208 14.59 0.13 -10.94
N SER A 209 15.58 -0.74 -11.00
CA SER A 209 16.86 -0.55 -10.32
C SER A 209 17.64 0.66 -10.81
N GLU A 210 17.43 1.09 -12.05
CA GLU A 210 18.11 2.20 -12.72
C GLU A 210 17.35 3.52 -12.60
N ASP A 211 16.12 3.52 -12.06
CA ASP A 211 15.31 4.75 -11.94
C ASP A 211 15.84 5.66 -10.81
N PRO A 212 16.51 6.77 -11.13
CA PRO A 212 17.09 7.66 -10.14
C PRO A 212 16.04 8.35 -9.24
N ALA A 213 14.80 8.45 -9.72
CA ALA A 213 13.71 9.03 -8.95
C ALA A 213 13.22 8.09 -7.83
N ASN A 214 13.61 6.83 -7.86
CA ASN A 214 13.10 5.79 -6.96
C ASN A 214 14.21 4.98 -6.26
N PRO A 215 15.08 5.61 -5.46
CA PRO A 215 16.16 4.90 -4.78
C PRO A 215 15.60 3.82 -3.83
N ILE A 216 16.02 2.59 -4.04
CA ILE A 216 15.62 1.45 -3.22
C ILE A 216 16.48 1.38 -1.96
N ARG A 217 15.85 1.38 -0.78
CA ARG A 217 16.55 1.35 0.52
C ARG A 217 16.37 0.00 1.20
N LYS A 218 17.46 -0.73 1.39
CA LYS A 218 17.48 -2.03 2.11
C LYS A 218 17.34 -1.90 3.63
N THR A 219 17.50 -0.68 4.19
CA THR A 219 17.51 -0.43 5.64
C THR A 219 16.20 -0.73 6.37
N SER A 220 15.14 -1.00 5.64
CA SER A 220 13.82 -1.30 6.21
C SER A 220 13.54 -2.80 6.39
N LEU A 221 14.46 -3.68 5.99
CA LEU A 221 14.33 -5.14 6.16
C LEU A 221 14.71 -5.55 7.58
N ARG A 222 13.95 -6.46 8.17
CA ARG A 222 14.15 -7.06 9.50
C ARG A 222 14.39 -6.03 10.61
N LYS A 223 13.86 -4.83 10.47
CA LYS A 223 14.06 -3.74 11.45
C LYS A 223 13.41 -4.05 12.81
N TRP A 224 12.39 -4.91 12.83
CA TRP A 224 11.74 -5.35 14.04
C TRP A 224 12.71 -6.07 14.99
N GLU A 225 13.70 -6.78 14.49
CA GLU A 225 14.69 -7.52 15.30
C GLU A 225 15.58 -6.60 16.13
N ARG A 226 15.75 -5.37 15.67
CA ARG A 226 16.61 -4.35 16.30
C ARG A 226 15.83 -3.30 17.10
N ASN A 227 14.50 -3.40 17.13
CA ASN A 227 13.63 -2.45 17.81
C ASN A 227 13.20 -3.02 19.17
N ALA A 228 13.95 -2.70 20.24
CA ALA A 228 13.69 -3.21 21.60
C ALA A 228 12.27 -2.93 22.09
N GLU A 229 11.72 -1.75 21.77
CA GLU A 229 10.36 -1.38 22.15
C GLU A 229 9.30 -2.20 21.40
N PHE A 230 9.56 -2.53 20.13
CA PHE A 230 8.67 -3.43 19.41
C PHE A 230 8.74 -4.85 19.97
N LEU A 231 9.91 -5.33 20.37
CA LEU A 231 10.06 -6.65 21.00
C LEU A 231 9.27 -6.72 22.31
N THR A 232 9.31 -5.67 23.13
CA THR A 232 8.46 -5.56 24.33
C THR A 232 6.97 -5.55 23.96
N TYR A 233 6.56 -4.79 22.93
CA TYR A 233 5.18 -4.81 22.45
C TYR A 233 4.77 -6.18 21.94
N LEU A 234 5.65 -6.87 21.22
CA LEU A 234 5.39 -8.20 20.65
C LEU A 234 5.09 -9.24 21.74
N SER A 235 5.80 -9.18 22.89
CA SER A 235 5.53 -10.08 24.02
C SER A 235 4.18 -9.83 24.71
N SER A 236 3.56 -8.68 24.47
CA SER A 236 2.23 -8.34 24.99
C SER A 236 1.08 -8.75 24.05
N LEU A 237 1.40 -9.21 22.84
CA LEU A 237 0.38 -9.58 21.86
C LEU A 237 -0.29 -10.93 22.22
N PRO A 238 -1.60 -11.05 22.02
CA PRO A 238 -2.31 -12.28 22.32
C PRO A 238 -1.79 -13.47 21.49
N PRO A 239 -1.73 -14.70 22.06
CA PRO A 239 -1.34 -15.90 21.32
C PRO A 239 -2.18 -16.12 20.05
N ALA A 240 -3.47 -15.82 20.09
CA ALA A 240 -4.36 -15.89 18.92
C ALA A 240 -3.92 -14.98 17.77
N PHE A 241 -3.34 -13.81 18.08
CA PHE A 241 -2.76 -12.93 17.04
C PHE A 241 -1.50 -13.55 16.45
N LEU A 242 -0.61 -14.09 17.30
CA LEU A 242 0.64 -14.72 16.84
C LEU A 242 0.38 -15.92 15.95
N ALA A 243 -0.62 -16.75 16.27
CA ALA A 243 -1.05 -17.86 15.41
C ALA A 243 -1.54 -17.39 14.02
N ARG A 244 -2.18 -16.21 13.94
CA ARG A 244 -2.58 -15.62 12.66
C ARG A 244 -1.36 -15.10 11.87
N VAL A 245 -0.37 -14.54 12.56
CA VAL A 245 0.90 -14.12 11.95
C VAL A 245 1.65 -15.33 11.41
N GLU A 246 1.75 -16.41 12.17
CA GLU A 246 2.37 -17.66 11.77
C GLU A 246 1.72 -18.23 10.50
N ARG A 247 0.39 -18.31 10.47
CA ARG A 247 -0.35 -18.74 9.28
C ARG A 247 -0.02 -17.86 8.05
N PHE A 248 0.04 -16.54 8.21
CA PHE A 248 0.43 -15.63 7.14
C PHE A 248 1.87 -15.88 6.69
N CYS A 249 2.79 -16.07 7.64
CA CYS A 249 4.19 -16.36 7.34
C CYS A 249 4.32 -17.66 6.55
N GLY A 250 3.67 -18.74 6.96
CA GLY A 250 3.65 -20.00 6.23
C GLY A 250 3.06 -19.88 4.83
N GLU A 251 1.98 -19.08 4.66
CA GLU A 251 1.35 -18.86 3.36
C GLU A 251 2.25 -18.10 2.37
N PHE A 252 3.03 -17.13 2.86
CA PHE A 252 3.84 -16.26 2.00
C PHE A 252 5.35 -16.50 2.09
N GLY A 253 5.78 -17.59 2.72
CA GLY A 253 7.18 -18.01 2.80
C GLY A 253 8.05 -17.06 3.62
N TYR A 254 7.53 -16.60 4.77
CA TYR A 254 8.30 -15.85 5.76
C TYR A 254 8.68 -16.76 6.94
N ASP A 255 9.88 -16.56 7.46
CA ASP A 255 10.31 -17.25 8.67
C ASP A 255 9.65 -16.62 9.89
N MET A 256 9.06 -17.46 10.75
CA MET A 256 8.68 -17.08 12.11
C MET A 256 9.85 -17.33 13.05
N PRO A 257 10.21 -16.38 13.92
CA PRO A 257 11.14 -16.68 14.99
C PRO A 257 10.54 -17.76 15.90
N ALA A 258 11.32 -18.77 16.25
CA ALA A 258 10.88 -19.95 17.02
C ALA A 258 10.23 -19.56 18.37
N ASN A 259 10.68 -18.45 18.97
CA ASN A 259 10.04 -17.81 20.13
C ASN A 259 10.28 -16.31 20.03
N PRO A 260 9.29 -15.52 19.67
CA PRO A 260 9.42 -14.06 19.71
C PRO A 260 9.83 -13.51 21.09
N GLY A 261 9.47 -14.23 22.16
CA GLY A 261 9.85 -13.91 23.55
C GLY A 261 11.31 -14.19 23.89
N ASP A 262 11.95 -15.20 23.30
CA ASP A 262 13.34 -15.57 23.64
C ASP A 262 14.37 -14.54 23.18
N LYS A 263 14.07 -13.80 22.08
CA LYS A 263 14.90 -12.66 21.67
C LYS A 263 14.84 -11.49 22.66
N VAL A 264 13.78 -11.37 23.43
CA VAL A 264 13.64 -10.39 24.52
C VAL A 264 14.47 -10.83 25.73
N ALA A 265 14.40 -12.10 26.11
CA ALA A 265 15.14 -12.67 27.24
C ALA A 265 16.66 -12.60 27.03
N ASN A 266 17.16 -12.94 25.83
CA ASN A 266 18.60 -12.90 25.52
C ASN A 266 19.20 -11.49 25.40
N ARG A 267 18.38 -10.43 25.27
CA ARG A 267 18.86 -9.03 25.25
C ARG A 267 18.73 -8.32 26.59
N LEU A 268 17.91 -8.84 27.50
CA LEU A 268 17.74 -8.31 28.87
C LEU A 268 18.59 -9.06 29.88
N ALA A 269 19.32 -10.11 29.48
CA ALA A 269 20.36 -10.71 30.30
C ALA A 269 21.55 -9.74 30.39
N PRO A 270 22.06 -9.49 31.61
CA PRO A 270 23.11 -8.52 31.91
C PRO A 270 24.43 -8.85 31.22
#